data_43e5fcea2de250e6741b7e841f736068
#
_entry.id   43e5fcea2de250e6741b7e841f736068
#
_cell.length_a   1.000
_cell.length_b   1.000
_cell.length_c   1.000
_cell.angle_alpha   90.00
_cell.angle_beta   90.00
_cell.angle_gamma   90.00
#
_symmetry.space_group_name_H-M   'P 1'
#
loop_
_entity.id
_entity.type
_entity.pdbx_description
1 polymer ?
#
loop_
_entity_poly.entity_id
_entity_poly.type
_entity_poly.pdbx_seq_one_letter_code
_entity_poly.pdbx_strand_id
1 'polypeptide(L)'
;MKKIFISLLLLVAVCVSAQEVPTSFPRKYLIEHFTGDQCGYCPGGMYSIVHYTMYLTTTPCIWVSHHYGYNNDEYTISESAKIGTACGVQGAPNMAMNRTKIMGTSIAFHPGYLTNDGMAETIASKCDTMAEASVVIDHTYNAETRELNVTVSGQVANTDVTEYLLSVLIKENGLVGKQADYTYSWKTSGYKEFLHPCVARDFLTEGSTLGDTVKVENQAYSKTFTYTISDQWVAENCNIVAYITPLTKKPIINAEETPLVAGTTGGKEYLPFGITENKEPTNATKLEFDTLELSKPADDKLALQLVAKSSTRSDAYGPVKLVVYLEFNTTESILPTGTLEFAEGNELNTFSIGTVDLVEQSFSGSWMAYYLASTMEDLCHIWRITSGTMTVEANGGFVVEGKLDNGKSYKVTYELPTAVDNVVFDKAHVEKLIREGKCIIRIDDVEYDMQGRLISK
;
A
#
# COMPACT_ATOMS: atom_id res chain seq x y z
N MET A 1 70.02 1.84 42.87
CA MET A 1 69.17 2.90 42.29
C MET A 1 67.85 2.30 41.94
N LYS A 2 66.80 2.52 42.76
CA LYS A 2 65.43 2.01 42.54
C LYS A 2 64.72 3.03 41.69
N LYS A 3 64.25 2.63 40.49
CA LYS A 3 63.43 3.46 39.64
C LYS A 3 61.95 3.25 40.07
N ILE A 4 61.37 4.32 40.60
CA ILE A 4 59.94 4.39 40.93
C ILE A 4 59.15 4.73 39.62
N PHE A 5 58.34 3.82 39.14
CA PHE A 5 57.37 4.10 38.06
C PHE A 5 56.07 4.64 38.68
N ILE A 6 55.81 5.92 38.45
CA ILE A 6 54.52 6.54 38.79
C ILE A 6 53.58 6.30 37.60
N SER A 7 52.60 5.40 37.75
CA SER A 7 51.51 5.23 36.80
C SER A 7 50.48 6.35 37.04
N LEU A 8 50.40 7.26 36.10
CA LEU A 8 49.39 8.30 36.04
C LEU A 8 48.10 7.67 35.50
N LEU A 9 47.12 7.37 36.37
CA LEU A 9 45.77 6.92 35.97
C LEU A 9 45.01 8.16 35.50
N LEU A 10 44.83 8.29 34.17
CA LEU A 10 43.93 9.28 33.58
C LEU A 10 42.50 8.80 33.79
N LEU A 11 41.77 9.38 34.73
CA LEU A 11 40.31 9.21 34.87
C LEU A 11 39.64 10.03 33.77
N VAL A 12 39.25 9.38 32.65
CA VAL A 12 38.38 10.00 31.66
C VAL A 12 36.95 9.96 32.24
N ALA A 13 36.53 11.07 32.81
CA ALA A 13 35.11 11.27 33.17
C ALA A 13 34.34 11.39 31.85
N VAL A 14 33.70 10.30 31.42
CA VAL A 14 32.69 10.34 30.37
C VAL A 14 31.48 11.05 30.97
N CYS A 15 31.32 12.32 30.66
CA CYS A 15 30.08 13.04 30.92
C CYS A 15 29.04 12.42 30.00
N VAL A 16 28.28 11.44 30.49
CA VAL A 16 27.01 11.03 29.89
C VAL A 16 26.07 12.20 30.13
N SER A 17 25.94 13.10 29.17
CA SER A 17 24.85 14.05 29.19
C SER A 17 23.54 13.24 29.13
N ALA A 18 22.76 13.29 30.18
CA ALA A 18 21.38 12.76 30.13
C ALA A 18 20.68 13.50 28.99
N GLN A 19 20.37 12.79 27.91
CA GLN A 19 19.61 13.34 26.81
C GLN A 19 18.20 13.60 27.37
N GLU A 20 17.73 14.84 27.30
CA GLU A 20 16.37 15.17 27.74
C GLU A 20 15.36 14.37 26.94
N VAL A 21 14.40 13.77 27.62
CA VAL A 21 13.30 13.03 26.97
C VAL A 21 12.45 14.05 26.19
N PRO A 22 12.15 13.80 24.92
CA PRO A 22 11.29 14.69 24.13
C PRO A 22 9.92 14.89 24.79
N THR A 23 9.34 16.07 24.63
CA THR A 23 8.01 16.40 25.17
C THR A 23 6.87 15.80 24.37
N SER A 24 7.15 15.25 23.17
CA SER A 24 6.20 14.53 22.31
C SER A 24 6.95 13.70 21.28
N PHE A 25 6.27 12.73 20.68
CA PHE A 25 6.81 11.78 19.72
C PHE A 25 5.92 11.71 18.46
N PRO A 26 6.46 11.45 17.26
CA PRO A 26 5.65 11.19 16.07
C PRO A 26 4.65 10.07 16.33
N ARG A 27 3.41 10.28 15.91
CA ARG A 27 2.32 9.30 16.07
C ARG A 27 2.09 8.52 14.80
N LYS A 28 1.89 7.21 14.97
CA LYS A 28 1.30 6.33 13.96
C LYS A 28 -0.10 5.93 14.42
N TYR A 29 -1.06 5.93 13.49
CA TYR A 29 -2.44 5.53 13.77
C TYR A 29 -2.59 4.03 13.56
N LEU A 30 -3.17 3.34 14.54
CA LEU A 30 -3.60 1.95 14.36
C LEU A 30 -5.04 1.93 13.83
N ILE A 31 -5.22 1.34 12.66
CA ILE A 31 -6.51 1.00 12.08
C ILE A 31 -6.80 -0.47 12.42
N GLU A 32 -7.80 -0.71 13.24
CA GLU A 32 -8.36 -2.03 13.53
C GLU A 32 -9.58 -2.21 12.63
N HIS A 33 -9.48 -3.03 11.60
CA HIS A 33 -10.54 -3.35 10.66
C HIS A 33 -11.23 -4.66 11.06
N PHE A 34 -12.56 -4.68 11.03
CA PHE A 34 -13.36 -5.85 11.39
C PHE A 34 -14.08 -6.38 10.15
N THR A 35 -13.84 -7.66 9.83
CA THR A 35 -14.20 -8.30 8.57
C THR A 35 -14.60 -9.76 8.78
N GLY A 36 -14.93 -10.47 7.69
CA GLY A 36 -15.17 -11.90 7.63
C GLY A 36 -15.33 -12.37 6.20
N ASP A 37 -15.00 -13.64 5.93
CA ASP A 37 -14.97 -14.20 4.58
C ASP A 37 -16.35 -14.24 3.89
N GLN A 38 -17.44 -14.27 4.67
CA GLN A 38 -18.82 -14.24 4.15
C GLN A 38 -19.41 -12.83 4.05
N CYS A 39 -18.66 -11.82 4.47
CA CYS A 39 -19.10 -10.43 4.41
C CYS A 39 -18.90 -9.85 3.00
N GLY A 40 -19.97 -9.79 2.20
CA GLY A 40 -19.91 -9.36 0.79
C GLY A 40 -19.58 -7.87 0.59
N TYR A 41 -19.75 -7.02 1.60
CA TYR A 41 -19.37 -5.59 1.56
C TYR A 41 -17.96 -5.34 2.11
N CYS A 42 -17.32 -6.34 2.72
CA CYS A 42 -16.01 -6.17 3.33
C CYS A 42 -14.89 -5.83 2.31
N PRO A 43 -14.88 -6.38 1.08
CA PRO A 43 -13.92 -5.93 0.05
C PRO A 43 -14.00 -4.43 -0.24
N GLY A 44 -15.21 -3.86 -0.31
CA GLY A 44 -15.38 -2.40 -0.46
C GLY A 44 -14.85 -1.60 0.74
N GLY A 45 -15.03 -2.14 1.97
CA GLY A 45 -14.45 -1.55 3.17
C GLY A 45 -12.91 -1.56 3.16
N MET A 46 -12.30 -2.67 2.73
CA MET A 46 -10.85 -2.78 2.56
C MET A 46 -10.34 -1.79 1.52
N TYR A 47 -11.04 -1.65 0.38
CA TYR A 47 -10.74 -0.63 -0.62
C TYR A 47 -10.72 0.78 -0.01
N SER A 48 -11.73 1.14 0.78
CA SER A 48 -11.78 2.45 1.42
C SER A 48 -10.62 2.71 2.37
N ILE A 49 -10.16 1.68 3.11
CA ILE A 49 -8.98 1.78 3.98
C ILE A 49 -7.71 1.99 3.15
N VAL A 50 -7.51 1.19 2.09
CA VAL A 50 -6.36 1.35 1.19
C VAL A 50 -6.33 2.75 0.58
N HIS A 51 -7.46 3.20 0.03
CA HIS A 51 -7.57 4.52 -0.58
C HIS A 51 -7.23 5.64 0.41
N TYR A 52 -7.78 5.58 1.63
CA TYR A 52 -7.48 6.55 2.67
C TYR A 52 -6.00 6.54 3.07
N THR A 53 -5.44 5.37 3.35
CA THR A 53 -4.06 5.25 3.84
C THR A 53 -3.02 5.61 2.80
N MET A 54 -3.34 5.48 1.51
CA MET A 54 -2.41 5.74 0.42
C MET A 54 -2.58 7.12 -0.23
N TYR A 55 -3.79 7.70 -0.19
CA TYR A 55 -4.08 8.90 -0.98
C TYR A 55 -4.64 10.07 -0.18
N LEU A 56 -5.29 9.82 0.96
CA LEU A 56 -6.07 10.84 1.64
C LEU A 56 -5.47 11.31 2.97
N THR A 57 -4.46 10.64 3.51
CA THR A 57 -3.84 11.06 4.76
C THR A 57 -2.32 11.11 4.67
N THR A 58 -1.74 12.11 5.31
CA THR A 58 -0.29 12.23 5.52
C THR A 58 0.17 11.61 6.83
N THR A 59 -0.77 11.17 7.68
CA THR A 59 -0.45 10.54 8.97
C THR A 59 -0.19 9.05 8.75
N PRO A 60 0.97 8.51 9.13
CA PRO A 60 1.27 7.10 8.97
C PRO A 60 0.23 6.21 9.67
N CYS A 61 -0.27 5.22 8.94
CA CYS A 61 -1.28 4.29 9.43
C CYS A 61 -0.75 2.85 9.42
N ILE A 62 -1.01 2.14 10.52
CA ILE A 62 -0.77 0.71 10.65
C ILE A 62 -2.13 0.03 10.58
N TRP A 63 -2.30 -0.91 9.68
CA TRP A 63 -3.58 -1.61 9.49
C TRP A 63 -3.50 -3.04 10.02
N VAL A 64 -4.49 -3.44 10.84
CA VAL A 64 -4.70 -4.79 11.33
C VAL A 64 -6.14 -5.21 11.04
N SER A 65 -6.34 -6.34 10.35
CA SER A 65 -7.66 -6.93 10.06
C SER A 65 -8.00 -8.00 11.09
N HIS A 66 -9.10 -7.80 11.79
CA HIS A 66 -9.69 -8.75 12.72
C HIS A 66 -10.87 -9.47 12.04
N HIS A 67 -10.78 -10.77 11.85
CA HIS A 67 -11.91 -11.58 11.37
C HIS A 67 -12.92 -11.75 12.51
N TYR A 68 -13.83 -10.76 12.62
CA TYR A 68 -14.84 -10.65 13.67
C TYR A 68 -15.98 -9.71 13.25
N GLY A 69 -17.16 -9.96 13.75
CA GLY A 69 -18.32 -9.06 13.60
C GLY A 69 -19.33 -9.52 12.55
N TYR A 70 -19.02 -10.57 11.77
CA TYR A 70 -19.94 -11.14 10.79
C TYR A 70 -20.08 -12.66 10.97
N ASN A 71 -19.03 -13.42 10.67
CA ASN A 71 -18.98 -14.87 10.84
C ASN A 71 -17.61 -15.28 11.39
N ASN A 72 -17.51 -16.51 11.85
CA ASN A 72 -16.22 -17.14 12.12
C ASN A 72 -15.73 -17.82 10.84
N ASP A 73 -14.47 -17.63 10.52
CA ASP A 73 -13.77 -18.21 9.38
C ASP A 73 -12.38 -18.74 9.79
N GLU A 74 -11.57 -19.16 8.82
CA GLU A 74 -10.25 -19.73 9.07
C GLU A 74 -9.23 -18.75 9.68
N TYR A 75 -9.51 -17.44 9.62
CA TYR A 75 -8.66 -16.37 10.16
C TYR A 75 -9.17 -15.85 11.50
N THR A 76 -10.28 -16.37 12.00
CA THR A 76 -10.85 -15.92 13.28
C THR A 76 -10.01 -16.39 14.45
N ILE A 77 -9.56 -15.44 15.27
CA ILE A 77 -8.90 -15.70 16.57
C ILE A 77 -9.75 -15.15 17.71
N SER A 78 -9.66 -15.76 18.89
CA SER A 78 -10.47 -15.37 20.05
C SER A 78 -10.20 -13.95 20.51
N GLU A 79 -8.98 -13.48 20.33
CA GLU A 79 -8.49 -12.13 20.65
C GLU A 79 -9.23 -11.06 19.85
N SER A 80 -9.52 -11.33 18.58
CA SER A 80 -10.27 -10.41 17.71
C SER A 80 -11.66 -10.09 18.27
N ALA A 81 -12.32 -11.05 18.91
CA ALA A 81 -13.62 -10.84 19.55
C ALA A 81 -13.55 -9.89 20.75
N LYS A 82 -12.47 -9.99 21.56
CA LYS A 82 -12.26 -9.09 22.69
C LYS A 82 -11.96 -7.65 22.23
N ILE A 83 -11.16 -7.50 21.16
CA ILE A 83 -10.89 -6.19 20.54
C ILE A 83 -12.17 -5.60 19.96
N GLY A 84 -12.92 -6.36 19.15
CA GLY A 84 -14.17 -5.90 18.57
C GLY A 84 -15.20 -5.47 19.60
N THR A 85 -15.31 -6.23 20.71
CA THR A 85 -16.17 -5.86 21.84
C THR A 85 -15.73 -4.54 22.48
N ALA A 86 -14.42 -4.36 22.71
CA ALA A 86 -13.87 -3.13 23.28
C ALA A 86 -14.10 -1.91 22.37
N CYS A 87 -14.12 -2.10 21.05
CA CYS A 87 -14.43 -1.07 20.06
C CYS A 87 -15.93 -0.83 19.85
N GLY A 88 -16.78 -1.72 20.36
CA GLY A 88 -18.24 -1.64 20.20
C GLY A 88 -18.73 -2.04 18.81
N VAL A 89 -18.04 -2.98 18.16
CA VAL A 89 -18.38 -3.50 16.83
C VAL A 89 -19.69 -4.25 16.88
N GLN A 90 -20.62 -3.91 15.96
CA GLN A 90 -21.95 -4.53 15.85
C GLN A 90 -22.14 -5.31 14.54
N GLY A 91 -21.15 -5.30 13.65
CA GLY A 91 -21.19 -5.96 12.35
C GLY A 91 -19.92 -5.68 11.56
N ALA A 92 -19.87 -6.16 10.30
CA ALA A 92 -18.79 -5.91 9.36
C ALA A 92 -19.35 -5.48 7.98
N PRO A 93 -18.58 -4.64 7.22
CA PRO A 93 -17.28 -4.06 7.58
C PRO A 93 -17.40 -2.96 8.64
N ASN A 94 -16.49 -2.96 9.57
CA ASN A 94 -16.32 -1.90 10.56
C ASN A 94 -14.84 -1.62 10.80
N MET A 95 -14.50 -0.46 11.33
CA MET A 95 -13.14 -0.11 11.70
C MET A 95 -13.09 0.79 12.93
N ALA A 96 -11.96 0.82 13.60
CA ALA A 96 -11.63 1.78 14.64
C ALA A 96 -10.25 2.40 14.33
N MET A 97 -10.10 3.70 14.57
CA MET A 97 -8.80 4.39 14.47
C MET A 97 -8.35 4.79 15.88
N ASN A 98 -7.21 4.26 16.31
CA ASN A 98 -6.67 4.46 17.67
C ASN A 98 -7.69 4.29 18.79
N ARG A 99 -8.77 3.53 18.58
CA ARG A 99 -9.90 3.35 19.52
C ARG A 99 -10.45 4.68 20.04
N THR A 100 -10.51 5.68 19.17
CA THR A 100 -11.05 7.01 19.44
C THR A 100 -12.41 7.21 18.79
N LYS A 101 -13.20 8.16 19.32
CA LYS A 101 -14.53 8.49 18.78
C LYS A 101 -14.39 9.52 17.66
N ILE A 102 -13.80 9.14 16.54
CA ILE A 102 -13.59 10.05 15.40
C ILE A 102 -14.93 10.41 14.76
N MET A 103 -15.80 9.39 14.58
CA MET A 103 -17.10 9.55 13.94
C MET A 103 -18.23 9.52 14.96
N GLY A 104 -18.57 10.69 15.55
CA GLY A 104 -19.67 10.82 16.49
C GLY A 104 -19.41 10.20 17.87
N THR A 105 -20.32 9.34 18.35
CA THR A 105 -20.27 8.77 19.70
C THR A 105 -19.66 7.38 19.75
N SER A 106 -19.53 6.69 18.61
CA SER A 106 -19.00 5.34 18.52
C SER A 106 -17.50 5.34 18.25
N ILE A 107 -16.77 4.33 18.76
CA ILE A 107 -15.37 4.08 18.43
C ILE A 107 -15.31 3.42 17.05
N ALA A 108 -16.10 2.34 16.85
CA ALA A 108 -16.19 1.68 15.57
C ALA A 108 -17.15 2.41 14.64
N PHE A 109 -16.77 2.49 13.34
CA PHE A 109 -17.56 3.08 12.27
C PHE A 109 -17.32 2.35 10.95
N HIS A 110 -18.19 2.57 9.95
CA HIS A 110 -18.07 1.93 8.65
C HIS A 110 -16.92 2.54 7.84
N PRO A 111 -15.99 1.72 7.29
CA PRO A 111 -14.81 2.23 6.56
C PRO A 111 -15.14 3.06 5.31
N GLY A 112 -16.31 2.88 4.69
CA GLY A 112 -16.75 3.69 3.56
C GLY A 112 -16.81 5.20 3.84
N TYR A 113 -16.86 5.62 5.11
CA TYR A 113 -16.74 7.04 5.44
C TYR A 113 -15.37 7.65 5.08
N LEU A 114 -14.33 6.83 5.00
CA LEU A 114 -12.98 7.30 4.65
C LEU A 114 -12.90 7.89 3.23
N THR A 115 -13.77 7.46 2.33
CA THR A 115 -13.79 7.86 0.91
C THR A 115 -14.97 8.77 0.55
N ASN A 116 -15.80 9.17 1.51
CA ASN A 116 -16.87 10.13 1.27
C ASN A 116 -16.30 11.55 1.19
N ASP A 117 -16.84 12.35 0.28
CA ASP A 117 -16.46 13.75 0.08
C ASP A 117 -16.44 14.55 1.39
N GLY A 118 -15.32 15.22 1.66
CA GLY A 118 -15.11 16.04 2.86
C GLY A 118 -14.96 15.26 4.17
N MET A 119 -15.10 13.93 4.15
CA MET A 119 -14.96 13.13 5.36
C MET A 119 -13.50 12.78 5.67
N ALA A 120 -12.66 12.61 4.64
CA ALA A 120 -11.23 12.39 4.83
C ALA A 120 -10.58 13.55 5.57
N GLU A 121 -10.87 14.79 5.17
CA GLU A 121 -10.40 16.01 5.82
C GLU A 121 -10.95 16.13 7.25
N THR A 122 -12.22 15.77 7.45
CA THR A 122 -12.85 15.75 8.77
C THR A 122 -12.16 14.75 9.70
N ILE A 123 -11.82 13.56 9.20
CA ILE A 123 -11.10 12.54 9.96
C ILE A 123 -9.67 13.00 10.23
N ALA A 124 -8.96 13.50 9.20
CA ALA A 124 -7.59 13.99 9.33
C ALA A 124 -7.48 15.13 10.35
N SER A 125 -8.45 16.05 10.39
CA SER A 125 -8.47 17.17 11.36
C SER A 125 -8.61 16.74 12.82
N LYS A 126 -9.05 15.50 13.07
CA LYS A 126 -9.19 14.91 14.41
C LYS A 126 -8.02 13.99 14.78
N CYS A 127 -7.05 13.85 13.86
CA CYS A 127 -5.89 13.00 14.05
C CYS A 127 -4.70 13.85 14.51
N ASP A 128 -4.30 13.70 15.76
CA ASP A 128 -3.07 14.32 16.28
C ASP A 128 -1.85 13.64 15.66
N THR A 129 -0.91 14.42 15.15
CA THR A 129 0.34 13.92 14.56
C THR A 129 1.40 13.57 15.59
N MET A 130 1.19 13.96 16.84
CA MET A 130 2.12 13.75 17.97
C MET A 130 1.46 12.95 19.08
N ALA A 131 2.27 12.16 19.78
CA ALA A 131 1.89 11.32 20.91
C ALA A 131 2.71 11.64 22.14
N GLU A 132 2.21 11.31 23.32
CA GLU A 132 2.91 11.48 24.61
C GLU A 132 3.94 10.38 24.89
N ALA A 133 3.97 9.31 24.08
CA ALA A 133 4.94 8.23 24.22
C ALA A 133 5.32 7.66 22.85
N SER A 134 6.57 7.21 22.75
CA SER A 134 7.07 6.46 21.59
C SER A 134 6.84 4.96 21.75
N VAL A 135 6.87 4.22 20.63
CA VAL A 135 6.91 2.76 20.59
C VAL A 135 8.06 2.38 19.65
N VAL A 136 8.94 1.51 20.11
CA VAL A 136 10.09 1.00 19.34
C VAL A 136 10.09 -0.51 19.43
N ILE A 137 10.23 -1.19 18.31
CA ILE A 137 10.33 -2.65 18.22
C ILE A 137 11.75 -3.01 17.83
N ASP A 138 12.43 -3.78 18.67
CA ASP A 138 13.69 -4.46 18.36
C ASP A 138 13.47 -5.97 18.41
N HIS A 139 13.97 -6.73 17.42
CA HIS A 139 13.71 -8.17 17.37
C HIS A 139 14.81 -8.95 16.65
N THR A 140 14.81 -10.25 16.94
CA THR A 140 15.58 -11.25 16.20
C THR A 140 14.68 -12.42 15.85
N TYR A 141 14.80 -12.94 14.64
CA TYR A 141 14.07 -14.12 14.17
C TYR A 141 15.05 -15.18 13.66
N ASN A 142 14.91 -16.39 14.17
CA ASN A 142 15.65 -17.57 13.71
C ASN A 142 14.77 -18.39 12.76
N ALA A 143 15.10 -18.41 11.47
CA ALA A 143 14.30 -19.09 10.46
C ALA A 143 14.30 -20.63 10.61
N GLU A 144 15.35 -21.23 11.19
CA GLU A 144 15.45 -22.68 11.37
C GLU A 144 14.54 -23.17 12.51
N THR A 145 14.55 -22.48 13.64
CA THR A 145 13.74 -22.80 14.82
C THR A 145 12.41 -22.10 14.84
N ARG A 146 12.21 -21.11 13.96
CA ARG A 146 11.07 -20.17 13.90
C ARG A 146 10.87 -19.41 15.21
N GLU A 147 11.90 -19.30 16.03
CA GLU A 147 11.88 -18.53 17.28
C GLU A 147 12.04 -17.04 17.00
N LEU A 148 11.13 -16.27 17.55
CA LEU A 148 11.11 -14.81 17.53
C LEU A 148 11.34 -14.30 18.94
N ASN A 149 12.36 -13.44 19.13
CA ASN A 149 12.57 -12.67 20.33
C ASN A 149 12.32 -11.18 20.02
N VAL A 150 11.37 -10.59 20.73
CA VAL A 150 10.94 -9.19 20.52
C VAL A 150 11.09 -8.40 21.79
N THR A 151 11.77 -7.27 21.73
CA THR A 151 11.78 -6.27 22.79
C THR A 151 11.04 -5.03 22.31
N VAL A 152 9.94 -4.69 22.99
CA VAL A 152 9.23 -3.43 22.76
C VAL A 152 9.59 -2.46 23.87
N SER A 153 10.02 -1.28 23.49
CA SER A 153 10.43 -0.20 24.39
C SER A 153 9.88 1.15 23.94
N GLY A 154 9.98 2.14 24.80
CA GLY A 154 9.63 3.50 24.45
C GLY A 154 9.94 4.50 25.55
N GLN A 155 9.88 5.79 25.18
CA GLN A 155 10.01 6.92 26.09
C GLN A 155 8.63 7.55 26.30
N VAL A 156 8.45 8.19 27.45
CA VAL A 156 7.19 8.81 27.88
C VAL A 156 7.46 10.27 28.25
N ALA A 157 6.76 11.19 27.59
CA ALA A 157 6.90 12.62 27.83
C ALA A 157 6.39 13.06 29.21
N ASN A 158 5.29 12.43 29.66
CA ASN A 158 4.66 12.76 30.94
C ASN A 158 5.32 12.02 32.10
N THR A 159 5.91 12.75 33.04
CA THR A 159 6.58 12.21 34.23
C THR A 159 5.65 11.57 35.26
N ASP A 160 4.35 11.87 35.19
CA ASP A 160 3.34 11.36 36.14
C ASP A 160 2.81 9.99 35.75
N VAL A 161 3.07 9.53 34.54
CA VAL A 161 2.66 8.21 34.07
C VAL A 161 3.60 7.14 34.61
N THR A 162 3.05 6.17 35.32
CA THR A 162 3.79 5.07 35.93
C THR A 162 3.57 3.71 35.28
N GLU A 163 2.50 3.58 34.49
CA GLU A 163 2.15 2.30 33.83
C GLU A 163 1.36 2.56 32.55
N TYR A 164 1.58 1.67 31.57
CA TYR A 164 0.75 1.50 30.36
C TYR A 164 0.32 0.05 30.20
N LEU A 165 -0.63 -0.20 29.31
CA LEU A 165 -0.88 -1.51 28.72
C LEU A 165 -0.17 -1.57 27.38
N LEU A 166 0.69 -2.57 27.20
CA LEU A 166 1.39 -2.87 25.97
C LEU A 166 0.75 -4.09 25.31
N SER A 167 0.33 -3.95 24.05
CA SER A 167 -0.12 -5.07 23.21
C SER A 167 0.89 -5.30 22.10
N VAL A 168 1.20 -6.57 21.83
CA VAL A 168 2.08 -7.00 20.75
C VAL A 168 1.40 -8.16 20.03
N LEU A 169 1.32 -8.06 18.69
CA LEU A 169 0.71 -9.09 17.85
C LEU A 169 1.52 -9.32 16.57
N ILE A 170 1.27 -10.48 15.96
CA ILE A 170 1.70 -10.79 14.61
C ILE A 170 0.52 -10.61 13.66
N LYS A 171 0.73 -9.90 12.57
CA LYS A 171 -0.18 -9.87 11.42
C LYS A 171 0.52 -10.46 10.19
N GLU A 172 -0.25 -11.03 9.28
CA GLU A 172 0.23 -11.60 8.02
C GLU A 172 -0.50 -11.01 6.84
N ASN A 173 0.22 -10.73 5.77
CA ASN A 173 -0.28 -10.22 4.51
C ASN A 173 -0.32 -11.32 3.43
N GLY A 174 -1.09 -11.06 2.36
CA GLY A 174 -1.07 -11.92 1.19
C GLY A 174 -1.70 -13.30 1.39
N LEU A 175 -2.56 -13.47 2.37
CA LEU A 175 -3.30 -14.70 2.60
C LEU A 175 -4.37 -14.87 1.52
N VAL A 176 -4.24 -15.94 0.73
CA VAL A 176 -5.24 -16.30 -0.29
C VAL A 176 -6.32 -17.15 0.32
N GLY A 177 -7.54 -16.68 0.27
CA GLY A 177 -8.68 -17.38 0.87
C GLY A 177 -10.01 -17.07 0.18
N LYS A 178 -11.08 -17.65 0.69
CA LYS A 178 -12.43 -17.38 0.21
C LYS A 178 -12.90 -16.02 0.70
N GLN A 179 -13.67 -15.31 -0.14
CA GLN A 179 -14.32 -14.07 0.23
C GLN A 179 -15.62 -13.90 -0.56
N ALA A 180 -16.71 -13.67 0.14
CA ALA A 180 -17.94 -13.15 -0.49
C ALA A 180 -17.65 -11.70 -0.94
N ASP A 181 -18.06 -11.39 -2.17
CA ASP A 181 -17.75 -10.10 -2.76
C ASP A 181 -18.93 -9.59 -3.57
N TYR A 182 -19.64 -8.59 -3.02
CA TYR A 182 -20.75 -7.94 -3.71
C TYR A 182 -20.28 -6.81 -4.63
N THR A 183 -19.01 -6.43 -4.55
CA THR A 183 -18.47 -5.35 -5.39
C THR A 183 -18.31 -5.78 -6.84
N TYR A 184 -18.11 -7.08 -7.10
CA TYR A 184 -17.82 -7.59 -8.44
C TYR A 184 -18.93 -8.38 -9.08
N SER A 185 -19.76 -9.05 -8.31
CA SER A 185 -20.90 -9.75 -8.86
C SER A 185 -21.86 -10.17 -7.75
N TRP A 186 -22.45 -9.22 -7.14
CA TRP A 186 -23.49 -9.38 -6.15
C TRP A 186 -24.69 -10.23 -6.60
N LYS A 187 -24.73 -10.60 -7.85
CA LYS A 187 -25.72 -11.51 -8.40
C LYS A 187 -25.25 -12.96 -8.47
N THR A 188 -23.98 -13.23 -8.22
CA THR A 188 -23.44 -14.59 -8.19
C THR A 188 -23.04 -14.93 -6.76
N SER A 189 -23.74 -15.86 -6.18
CA SER A 189 -23.53 -16.41 -4.82
C SER A 189 -22.25 -17.24 -4.68
N GLY A 190 -21.12 -16.83 -5.29
CA GLY A 190 -19.88 -17.58 -5.27
C GLY A 190 -18.80 -16.88 -4.44
N TYR A 191 -18.11 -17.66 -3.59
CA TYR A 191 -16.85 -17.25 -2.99
C TYR A 191 -15.77 -17.19 -4.07
N LYS A 192 -14.92 -16.17 -4.00
CA LYS A 192 -13.77 -15.98 -4.88
C LYS A 192 -12.49 -16.15 -4.10
N GLU A 193 -11.41 -16.48 -4.79
CA GLU A 193 -10.08 -16.29 -4.22
C GLU A 193 -9.84 -14.81 -3.98
N PHE A 194 -9.37 -14.49 -2.79
CA PHE A 194 -9.15 -13.12 -2.34
C PHE A 194 -7.87 -13.03 -1.52
N LEU A 195 -7.12 -11.97 -1.71
CA LEU A 195 -5.96 -11.66 -0.88
C LEU A 195 -6.43 -10.91 0.37
N HIS A 196 -6.45 -11.61 1.49
CA HIS A 196 -6.82 -11.02 2.77
C HIS A 196 -5.64 -10.20 3.32
N PRO A 197 -5.89 -8.91 3.61
CA PRO A 197 -4.84 -8.00 4.03
C PRO A 197 -4.66 -7.94 5.54
N CYS A 198 -3.43 -7.80 5.99
CA CYS A 198 -3.09 -7.39 7.36
C CYS A 198 -3.79 -8.23 8.45
N VAL A 199 -3.97 -9.53 8.21
CA VAL A 199 -4.75 -10.41 9.09
C VAL A 199 -4.04 -10.61 10.41
N ALA A 200 -4.70 -10.32 11.52
CA ALA A 200 -4.21 -10.65 12.87
C ALA A 200 -4.10 -12.17 13.05
N ARG A 201 -2.89 -12.64 13.38
CA ARG A 201 -2.62 -14.07 13.52
C ARG A 201 -2.59 -14.53 14.96
N ASP A 202 -1.88 -13.80 15.82
CA ASP A 202 -1.80 -14.09 17.25
C ASP A 202 -1.26 -12.89 18.04
N PHE A 203 -1.48 -12.91 19.36
CA PHE A 203 -0.97 -11.92 20.29
C PHE A 203 0.12 -12.52 21.17
N LEU A 204 1.26 -11.82 21.28
CA LEU A 204 2.37 -12.21 22.15
C LEU A 204 2.11 -11.82 23.61
N THR A 205 1.14 -10.95 23.86
CA THR A 205 0.75 -10.49 25.21
C THR A 205 -0.17 -11.53 25.85
N GLU A 206 0.34 -12.23 26.89
CA GLU A 206 -0.33 -13.36 27.50
C GLU A 206 -1.37 -12.97 28.56
N GLY A 207 -1.14 -11.84 29.24
CA GLY A 207 -1.99 -11.41 30.38
C GLY A 207 -3.35 -10.90 29.95
N SER A 208 -3.44 -10.24 28.81
CA SER A 208 -4.69 -9.73 28.24
C SER A 208 -4.52 -9.39 26.77
N THR A 209 -5.49 -9.74 25.94
CA THR A 209 -5.57 -9.25 24.56
C THR A 209 -5.56 -7.73 24.44
N LEU A 210 -6.01 -7.04 25.49
CA LEU A 210 -6.04 -5.57 25.55
C LEU A 210 -4.75 -4.97 26.13
N GLY A 211 -3.72 -5.78 26.31
CA GLY A 211 -2.37 -5.40 26.70
C GLY A 211 -1.94 -5.91 28.07
N ASP A 212 -0.67 -6.18 28.19
CA ASP A 212 0.02 -6.48 29.45
C ASP A 212 0.49 -5.18 30.11
N THR A 213 0.39 -5.10 31.42
CA THR A 213 0.91 -3.94 32.15
C THR A 213 2.44 -3.85 32.01
N VAL A 214 2.94 -2.69 31.60
CA VAL A 214 4.33 -2.31 31.62
C VAL A 214 4.55 -1.12 32.53
N LYS A 215 5.58 -1.19 33.37
CA LYS A 215 5.96 -0.09 34.26
C LYS A 215 6.75 0.97 33.47
N VAL A 216 6.53 2.22 33.83
CA VAL A 216 7.31 3.36 33.34
C VAL A 216 8.27 3.77 34.46
N GLU A 217 9.55 3.64 34.22
CA GLU A 217 10.63 4.04 35.12
C GLU A 217 11.56 5.02 34.43
N ASN A 218 11.84 6.16 35.03
CA ASN A 218 12.66 7.21 34.42
C ASN A 218 12.19 7.63 33.01
N GLN A 219 10.86 7.79 32.85
CA GLN A 219 10.21 8.13 31.59
C GLN A 219 10.47 7.09 30.45
N ALA A 220 10.72 5.84 30.78
CA ALA A 220 10.93 4.77 29.81
C ALA A 220 10.22 3.49 30.25
N TYR A 221 9.87 2.67 29.26
CA TYR A 221 9.33 1.32 29.49
C TYR A 221 10.01 0.34 28.53
N SER A 222 10.02 -0.94 28.92
CA SER A 222 10.52 -2.03 28.08
C SER A 222 9.91 -3.34 28.50
N LYS A 223 9.60 -4.21 27.53
CA LYS A 223 9.19 -5.61 27.78
C LYS A 223 9.67 -6.50 26.63
N THR A 224 10.17 -7.69 26.99
CA THR A 224 10.63 -8.69 26.03
C THR A 224 9.68 -9.87 26.00
N PHE A 225 9.48 -10.41 24.79
CA PHE A 225 8.67 -11.59 24.51
C PHE A 225 9.49 -12.58 23.70
N THR A 226 9.26 -13.87 23.93
CA THR A 226 9.74 -14.97 23.08
C THR A 226 8.53 -15.71 22.54
N TYR A 227 8.51 -15.96 21.23
CA TYR A 227 7.37 -16.58 20.56
C TYR A 227 7.85 -17.51 19.44
N THR A 228 7.16 -18.63 19.22
CA THR A 228 7.45 -19.51 18.09
C THR A 228 6.43 -19.25 16.98
N ILE A 229 6.90 -18.76 15.85
CA ILE A 229 6.07 -18.49 14.67
C ILE A 229 5.53 -19.80 14.10
N SER A 230 4.24 -19.88 13.89
CA SER A 230 3.59 -21.07 13.31
C SER A 230 4.21 -21.44 11.95
N ASP A 231 4.40 -22.71 11.71
CA ASP A 231 4.89 -23.26 10.44
C ASP A 231 3.89 -23.09 9.28
N GLN A 232 2.64 -22.79 9.60
CA GLN A 232 1.59 -22.48 8.63
C GLN A 232 1.63 -21.03 8.11
N TRP A 233 2.44 -20.15 8.72
CA TRP A 233 2.55 -18.76 8.32
C TRP A 233 3.77 -18.54 7.44
N VAL A 234 3.64 -17.65 6.46
CA VAL A 234 4.76 -17.19 5.63
C VAL A 234 5.46 -16.07 6.39
N ALA A 235 6.60 -16.39 7.01
CA ALA A 235 7.30 -15.46 7.90
C ALA A 235 7.68 -14.13 7.21
N GLU A 236 8.05 -14.18 5.93
CA GLU A 236 8.39 -13.04 5.09
C GLU A 236 7.21 -12.09 4.89
N ASN A 237 5.98 -12.60 5.00
CA ASN A 237 4.75 -11.83 4.89
C ASN A 237 4.22 -11.34 6.25
N CYS A 238 4.87 -11.74 7.34
CA CYS A 238 4.47 -11.35 8.68
C CYS A 238 5.10 -10.03 9.11
N ASN A 239 4.34 -9.30 9.94
CA ASN A 239 4.82 -8.11 10.64
C ASN A 239 4.53 -8.23 12.13
N ILE A 240 5.42 -7.66 12.93
CA ILE A 240 5.23 -7.44 14.35
C ILE A 240 4.58 -6.06 14.50
N VAL A 241 3.45 -6.01 15.20
CA VAL A 241 2.77 -4.75 15.53
C VAL A 241 2.76 -4.61 17.05
N ALA A 242 3.15 -3.44 17.54
CA ALA A 242 3.11 -3.10 18.96
C ALA A 242 2.37 -1.78 19.15
N TYR A 243 1.57 -1.70 20.21
CA TYR A 243 0.90 -0.45 20.58
C TYR A 243 0.68 -0.35 22.09
N ILE A 244 0.57 0.88 22.57
CA ILE A 244 0.32 1.17 24.00
C ILE A 244 -0.99 1.92 24.19
N THR A 245 -1.64 1.60 25.32
CA THR A 245 -2.84 2.29 25.79
C THR A 245 -2.68 2.65 27.26
N PRO A 246 -3.45 3.65 27.78
CA PRO A 246 -3.58 3.82 29.20
C PRO A 246 -4.27 2.59 29.83
N LEU A 247 -4.22 2.47 31.15
CA LEU A 247 -4.88 1.36 31.88
C LEU A 247 -6.39 1.27 31.60
N THR A 248 -7.00 2.32 31.09
CA THR A 248 -8.39 2.36 30.60
C THR A 248 -8.61 1.65 29.28
N LYS A 249 -7.53 1.12 28.63
CA LYS A 249 -7.52 0.35 27.39
C LYS A 249 -7.83 1.13 26.11
N LYS A 250 -8.00 2.44 26.22
CA LYS A 250 -8.29 3.39 25.12
C LYS A 250 -8.07 4.84 25.57
N PRO A 251 -7.69 5.75 24.66
CA PRO A 251 -7.34 5.49 23.25
C PRO A 251 -6.01 4.72 23.12
N ILE A 252 -5.67 4.26 21.92
CA ILE A 252 -4.30 3.88 21.58
C ILE A 252 -3.48 5.16 21.50
N ILE A 253 -2.39 5.21 22.26
CA ILE A 253 -1.53 6.40 22.36
C ILE A 253 -0.60 6.48 21.18
N ASN A 254 0.08 5.39 20.87
CA ASN A 254 0.97 5.25 19.72
C ASN A 254 1.13 3.77 19.36
N ALA A 255 1.58 3.54 18.13
CA ALA A 255 1.82 2.20 17.59
C ALA A 255 3.09 2.19 16.74
N GLU A 256 3.63 0.99 16.53
CA GLU A 256 4.75 0.73 15.63
C GLU A 256 4.57 -0.62 14.94
N GLU A 257 5.12 -0.76 13.72
CA GLU A 257 5.21 -2.05 13.04
C GLU A 257 6.58 -2.23 12.38
N THR A 258 7.00 -3.49 12.30
CA THR A 258 8.22 -3.87 11.57
C THR A 258 8.01 -5.22 10.91
N PRO A 259 8.60 -5.48 9.71
CA PRO A 259 8.62 -6.84 9.14
C PRO A 259 9.26 -7.83 10.10
N LEU A 260 8.69 -9.04 10.19
CA LEU A 260 9.21 -10.10 11.05
C LEU A 260 10.57 -10.62 10.57
N VAL A 261 10.74 -10.75 9.26
CA VAL A 261 12.02 -11.12 8.64
C VAL A 261 12.72 -9.85 8.19
N ALA A 262 13.92 -9.60 8.73
CA ALA A 262 14.70 -8.41 8.39
C ALA A 262 15.03 -8.36 6.88
N GLY A 263 14.88 -7.18 6.29
CA GLY A 263 15.13 -6.95 4.87
C GLY A 263 13.98 -7.34 3.93
N THR A 264 12.85 -7.82 4.46
CA THR A 264 11.62 -8.02 3.68
C THR A 264 10.69 -6.83 3.84
N THR A 265 9.62 -6.80 3.05
CA THR A 265 8.55 -5.79 3.16
C THR A 265 7.47 -6.19 4.16
N GLY A 266 7.52 -7.43 4.72
CA GLY A 266 6.45 -8.01 5.53
C GLY A 266 5.18 -8.22 4.72
N GLY A 267 5.30 -8.50 3.40
CA GLY A 267 4.17 -8.71 2.49
C GLY A 267 3.46 -7.42 2.10
N LYS A 268 4.06 -6.24 2.27
CA LYS A 268 3.46 -4.95 1.84
C LYS A 268 3.32 -4.81 0.33
N GLU A 269 4.05 -5.60 -0.45
CA GLU A 269 3.90 -5.72 -1.91
C GLU A 269 2.54 -6.25 -2.36
N TYR A 270 1.80 -6.87 -1.44
CA TYR A 270 0.41 -7.28 -1.71
C TYR A 270 -0.62 -6.15 -1.52
N LEU A 271 -0.17 -4.95 -1.20
CA LEU A 271 -0.98 -3.73 -1.17
C LEU A 271 -0.88 -2.98 -2.51
N PRO A 272 -1.97 -2.38 -3.02
CA PRO A 272 -3.35 -2.54 -2.62
C PRO A 272 -3.91 -3.91 -3.02
N PHE A 273 -4.72 -4.47 -2.17
CA PHE A 273 -5.22 -5.82 -2.32
C PHE A 273 -6.25 -5.94 -3.42
N GLY A 274 -6.08 -6.95 -4.25
CA GLY A 274 -6.99 -7.28 -5.33
C GLY A 274 -7.61 -8.65 -5.18
N ILE A 275 -8.60 -8.90 -6.01
CA ILE A 275 -9.10 -10.24 -6.23
C ILE A 275 -8.10 -10.94 -7.14
N THR A 276 -7.61 -12.10 -6.72
CA THR A 276 -6.58 -12.85 -7.46
C THR A 276 -7.13 -13.56 -8.69
N GLU A 277 -8.45 -13.77 -8.74
CA GLU A 277 -9.08 -14.55 -9.78
C GLU A 277 -9.25 -13.79 -11.10
N ASN A 278 -8.53 -14.19 -12.14
CA ASN A 278 -8.70 -13.80 -13.56
C ASN A 278 -8.74 -12.29 -13.86
N LYS A 279 -8.21 -11.44 -12.98
CA LYS A 279 -8.36 -9.98 -13.10
C LYS A 279 -7.05 -9.22 -13.15
N GLU A 280 -5.94 -9.91 -12.94
CA GLU A 280 -4.66 -9.31 -13.26
C GLU A 280 -4.58 -9.07 -14.76
N PRO A 281 -4.00 -7.96 -15.17
CA PRO A 281 -3.90 -7.61 -16.59
C PRO A 281 -2.83 -8.42 -17.33
N THR A 282 -2.66 -9.70 -16.99
CA THR A 282 -1.58 -10.56 -17.45
C THR A 282 -1.71 -11.00 -18.90
N ASN A 283 -2.81 -10.73 -19.56
CA ASN A 283 -3.01 -11.07 -20.98
C ASN A 283 -3.67 -9.90 -21.72
N ALA A 284 -3.13 -8.73 -21.54
CA ALA A 284 -3.65 -7.48 -22.07
C ALA A 284 -3.56 -7.40 -23.62
N THR A 285 -2.93 -8.38 -24.29
CA THR A 285 -2.93 -8.47 -25.76
C THR A 285 -4.31 -8.56 -26.38
N LYS A 286 -5.31 -8.93 -25.61
CA LYS A 286 -6.70 -9.00 -26.05
C LYS A 286 -7.50 -7.75 -25.75
N LEU A 287 -6.91 -6.80 -25.04
CA LEU A 287 -7.54 -5.55 -24.69
C LEU A 287 -7.32 -4.53 -25.79
N GLU A 288 -8.39 -3.94 -26.24
CA GLU A 288 -8.33 -2.74 -27.07
C GLU A 288 -8.25 -1.51 -26.16
N PHE A 289 -7.44 -0.55 -26.53
CA PHE A 289 -7.29 0.69 -25.80
C PHE A 289 -8.02 1.83 -26.52
N ASP A 290 -8.75 2.64 -25.76
CA ASP A 290 -9.48 3.81 -26.28
C ASP A 290 -8.52 4.92 -26.67
N THR A 291 -7.52 5.14 -25.81
CA THR A 291 -6.61 6.27 -25.93
C THR A 291 -5.19 5.86 -25.58
N LEU A 292 -4.25 6.51 -26.23
CA LEU A 292 -2.88 6.66 -25.79
C LEU A 292 -2.64 8.15 -25.57
N GLU A 293 -2.41 8.55 -24.31
CA GLU A 293 -2.02 9.90 -23.98
C GLU A 293 -0.53 9.95 -23.66
N LEU A 294 0.14 10.98 -24.18
CA LEU A 294 1.54 11.25 -23.90
C LEU A 294 1.61 12.56 -23.12
N SER A 295 2.40 12.57 -22.05
CA SER A 295 2.63 13.79 -21.26
C SER A 295 4.10 13.88 -20.84
N LYS A 296 4.55 15.07 -20.48
CA LYS A 296 5.89 15.34 -19.94
C LYS A 296 5.75 15.74 -18.46
N PRO A 297 5.72 14.81 -17.53
CA PRO A 297 5.59 15.13 -16.10
C PRO A 297 6.83 15.87 -15.55
N ALA A 298 7.99 15.71 -16.20
CA ALA A 298 9.22 16.44 -15.91
C ALA A 298 10.04 16.60 -17.21
N ASP A 299 11.06 17.45 -17.18
CA ASP A 299 11.90 17.73 -18.37
C ASP A 299 12.64 16.49 -18.87
N ASP A 300 12.93 15.54 -17.99
CA ASP A 300 13.63 14.27 -18.26
C ASP A 300 12.69 13.06 -18.28
N LYS A 301 11.39 13.26 -18.31
CA LYS A 301 10.37 12.20 -18.28
C LYS A 301 9.36 12.33 -19.41
N LEU A 302 8.98 11.21 -19.99
CA LEU A 302 7.86 11.05 -20.89
C LEU A 302 6.93 9.98 -20.32
N ALA A 303 5.68 10.31 -20.09
CA ALA A 303 4.69 9.38 -19.59
C ALA A 303 3.71 8.96 -20.70
N LEU A 304 3.44 7.66 -20.77
CA LEU A 304 2.45 7.06 -21.64
C LEU A 304 1.31 6.50 -20.80
N GLN A 305 0.11 6.94 -21.07
CA GLN A 305 -1.09 6.42 -20.41
C GLN A 305 -2.02 5.80 -21.46
N LEU A 306 -2.28 4.50 -21.31
CA LEU A 306 -3.23 3.76 -22.12
C LEU A 306 -4.47 3.44 -21.29
N VAL A 307 -5.66 3.65 -21.85
CA VAL A 307 -6.95 3.34 -21.22
C VAL A 307 -7.70 2.31 -22.07
N ALA A 308 -8.10 1.20 -21.46
CA ALA A 308 -8.81 0.14 -22.15
C ALA A 308 -10.21 0.58 -22.62
N LYS A 309 -10.63 0.19 -23.83
CA LYS A 309 -11.93 0.50 -24.44
C LYS A 309 -13.11 -0.01 -23.63
N SER A 310 -12.97 -1.18 -23.05
CA SER A 310 -14.07 -1.80 -22.31
C SER A 310 -13.65 -2.12 -20.90
N SER A 311 -14.62 -2.03 -20.00
CA SER A 311 -14.47 -2.53 -18.65
C SER A 311 -14.33 -4.06 -18.69
N THR A 312 -13.31 -4.59 -18.04
CA THR A 312 -13.13 -6.03 -17.88
C THR A 312 -13.86 -6.56 -16.65
N ARG A 313 -14.33 -5.66 -15.79
CA ARG A 313 -15.07 -5.98 -14.56
C ARG A 313 -15.88 -4.80 -14.07
N SER A 314 -16.72 -5.04 -13.07
CA SER A 314 -17.35 -4.00 -12.26
C SER A 314 -16.97 -4.17 -10.80
N ASP A 315 -16.93 -3.10 -10.05
CA ASP A 315 -16.82 -3.10 -8.61
C ASP A 315 -18.04 -2.46 -7.92
N ALA A 316 -17.95 -2.14 -6.63
CA ALA A 316 -19.05 -1.58 -5.86
C ALA A 316 -19.63 -0.28 -6.45
N TYR A 317 -18.81 0.46 -7.15
CA TYR A 317 -19.14 1.79 -7.66
C TYR A 317 -19.46 1.80 -9.16
N GLY A 318 -19.38 0.64 -9.81
CA GLY A 318 -19.69 0.49 -11.23
C GLY A 318 -18.58 -0.14 -12.07
N PRO A 319 -18.62 0.04 -13.39
CA PRO A 319 -17.62 -0.52 -14.29
C PRO A 319 -16.26 0.16 -14.07
N VAL A 320 -15.19 -0.62 -14.16
CA VAL A 320 -13.81 -0.15 -14.06
C VAL A 320 -13.07 -0.32 -15.38
N LYS A 321 -12.13 0.57 -15.64
CA LYS A 321 -11.23 0.50 -16.79
C LYS A 321 -9.80 0.19 -16.36
N LEU A 322 -9.11 -0.62 -17.15
CA LEU A 322 -7.68 -0.84 -17.01
C LEU A 322 -6.94 0.37 -17.58
N VAL A 323 -6.02 0.89 -16.78
CA VAL A 323 -5.03 1.91 -17.18
C VAL A 323 -3.64 1.29 -17.09
N VAL A 324 -2.85 1.49 -18.13
CA VAL A 324 -1.42 1.17 -18.13
C VAL A 324 -0.68 2.49 -18.19
N TYR A 325 0.14 2.75 -17.19
CA TYR A 325 0.97 3.94 -17.10
C TYR A 325 2.44 3.53 -17.19
N LEU A 326 3.17 4.12 -18.14
CA LEU A 326 4.58 3.83 -18.39
C LEU A 326 5.36 5.13 -18.34
N GLU A 327 6.38 5.19 -17.50
CA GLU A 327 7.25 6.33 -17.35
C GLU A 327 8.60 6.05 -18.01
N PHE A 328 8.93 6.82 -19.04
CA PHE A 328 10.17 6.70 -19.81
C PHE A 328 11.13 7.86 -19.50
N ASN A 329 12.36 7.53 -19.17
CA ASN A 329 13.41 8.51 -18.84
C ASN A 329 14.04 9.04 -20.13
N THR A 330 13.65 10.24 -20.54
CA THR A 330 14.13 10.88 -21.76
C THR A 330 13.93 12.38 -21.75
N THR A 331 14.85 13.11 -22.36
CA THR A 331 14.70 14.53 -22.66
C THR A 331 13.87 14.78 -23.93
N GLU A 332 13.67 13.75 -24.73
CA GLU A 332 12.91 13.82 -25.98
C GLU A 332 11.40 13.81 -25.71
N SER A 333 10.65 14.25 -26.72
CA SER A 333 9.18 14.29 -26.66
C SER A 333 8.52 13.09 -27.34
N ILE A 334 9.31 12.17 -27.88
CA ILE A 334 8.86 10.98 -28.59
C ILE A 334 9.63 9.74 -28.12
N LEU A 335 9.00 8.58 -28.24
CA LEU A 335 9.68 7.29 -28.00
C LEU A 335 10.59 6.95 -29.19
N PRO A 336 11.83 6.51 -28.93
CA PRO A 336 12.67 5.95 -29.99
C PRO A 336 12.10 4.60 -30.44
N THR A 337 12.33 4.27 -31.70
CA THR A 337 12.02 2.93 -32.23
C THR A 337 13.06 1.91 -31.76
N GLY A 338 12.62 0.66 -31.54
CA GLY A 338 13.47 -0.42 -31.08
C GLY A 338 13.05 -0.97 -29.73
N THR A 339 13.91 -1.74 -29.11
CA THR A 339 13.64 -2.36 -27.81
C THR A 339 14.22 -1.49 -26.68
N LEU A 340 13.37 -1.16 -25.72
CA LEU A 340 13.65 -0.34 -24.54
C LEU A 340 13.44 -1.19 -23.30
N GLU A 341 14.34 -1.07 -22.32
CA GLU A 341 14.34 -1.87 -21.10
C GLU A 341 13.66 -1.12 -19.94
N PHE A 342 13.12 -1.87 -18.98
CA PHE A 342 12.72 -1.35 -17.68
C PHE A 342 13.91 -1.49 -16.72
N ALA A 343 14.24 -0.43 -16.00
CA ALA A 343 15.34 -0.39 -15.07
C ALA A 343 14.97 0.34 -13.76
N GLU A 344 15.73 0.07 -12.71
CA GLU A 344 15.67 0.86 -11.48
C GLU A 344 16.32 2.24 -11.70
N GLY A 345 15.74 3.26 -11.07
CA GLY A 345 16.25 4.62 -11.15
C GLY A 345 15.83 5.37 -12.42
N ASN A 346 16.62 6.40 -12.76
CA ASN A 346 16.29 7.36 -13.82
C ASN A 346 17.34 7.35 -14.96
N GLU A 347 17.83 6.17 -15.33
CA GLU A 347 18.76 6.06 -16.45
C GLU A 347 18.08 6.46 -17.76
N LEU A 348 18.70 7.34 -18.54
CA LEU A 348 18.15 7.81 -19.81
C LEU A 348 17.96 6.65 -20.80
N ASN A 349 16.88 6.72 -21.56
CA ASN A 349 16.42 5.72 -22.52
C ASN A 349 15.98 4.39 -21.88
N THR A 350 15.56 4.41 -20.62
CA THR A 350 14.91 3.28 -19.96
C THR A 350 13.54 3.66 -19.43
N PHE A 351 12.66 2.65 -19.23
CA PHE A 351 11.45 2.83 -18.46
C PHE A 351 11.73 2.67 -16.97
N SER A 352 11.21 3.55 -16.13
CA SER A 352 11.26 3.41 -14.68
C SER A 352 10.36 2.25 -14.25
N ILE A 353 10.89 1.31 -13.45
CA ILE A 353 10.03 0.32 -12.78
C ILE A 353 9.09 1.02 -11.80
N GLY A 354 7.97 0.37 -11.51
CA GLY A 354 7.02 0.89 -10.53
C GLY A 354 7.54 0.83 -9.10
N THR A 355 7.43 1.93 -8.38
CA THR A 355 7.78 2.00 -6.96
C THR A 355 6.60 2.49 -6.14
N VAL A 356 6.54 2.07 -4.88
CA VAL A 356 5.59 2.57 -3.88
C VAL A 356 6.38 3.13 -2.74
N ASP A 357 6.18 4.38 -2.44
CA ASP A 357 6.65 4.98 -1.19
C ASP A 357 5.52 4.90 -0.17
N LEU A 358 5.68 4.00 0.79
CA LEU A 358 4.67 3.78 1.84
C LEU A 358 4.70 4.86 2.92
N VAL A 359 5.79 5.64 3.01
CA VAL A 359 5.90 6.78 3.94
C VAL A 359 5.18 7.99 3.36
N GLU A 360 5.51 8.33 2.11
CA GLU A 360 4.89 9.44 1.38
C GLU A 360 3.55 9.05 0.73
N GLN A 361 3.17 7.77 0.83
CA GLN A 361 1.93 7.20 0.29
C GLN A 361 1.74 7.53 -1.20
N SER A 362 2.82 7.40 -1.96
CA SER A 362 2.86 7.75 -3.38
C SER A 362 3.32 6.60 -4.26
N PHE A 363 2.90 6.65 -5.51
CA PHE A 363 3.37 5.78 -6.58
C PHE A 363 4.22 6.58 -7.55
N SER A 364 5.26 5.94 -8.09
CA SER A 364 6.05 6.50 -9.18
C SER A 364 6.52 5.40 -10.14
N GLY A 365 7.05 5.79 -11.30
CA GLY A 365 7.45 4.85 -12.34
C GLY A 365 6.26 4.25 -13.09
N SER A 366 6.39 2.99 -13.50
CA SER A 366 5.42 2.32 -14.38
C SER A 366 4.54 1.35 -13.62
N TRP A 367 3.24 1.33 -13.96
CA TRP A 367 2.25 0.52 -13.27
C TRP A 367 1.02 0.20 -14.14
N MET A 368 0.22 -0.77 -13.73
CA MET A 368 -1.09 -1.08 -14.27
C MET A 368 -2.13 -0.94 -13.17
N ALA A 369 -3.28 -0.37 -13.47
CA ALA A 369 -4.33 -0.17 -12.47
C ALA A 369 -5.73 -0.27 -13.06
N TYR A 370 -6.70 -0.65 -12.23
CA TYR A 370 -8.11 -0.44 -12.50
C TYR A 370 -8.60 0.81 -11.81
N TYR A 371 -9.25 1.68 -12.57
CA TYR A 371 -9.95 2.87 -12.10
C TYR A 371 -11.44 2.75 -12.37
N LEU A 372 -12.27 3.43 -11.57
CA LEU A 372 -13.69 3.60 -11.89
C LEU A 372 -13.84 4.26 -13.25
N ALA A 373 -14.64 3.64 -14.13
CA ALA A 373 -14.80 4.15 -15.49
C ALA A 373 -15.56 5.48 -15.57
N SER A 374 -16.33 5.81 -14.53
CA SER A 374 -17.12 7.04 -14.46
C SER A 374 -16.32 8.29 -14.15
N THR A 375 -15.33 8.16 -13.25
CA THR A 375 -14.50 9.29 -12.78
C THR A 375 -13.09 9.23 -13.36
N MET A 376 -12.55 8.04 -13.56
CA MET A 376 -11.13 7.79 -13.88
C MET A 376 -10.15 8.32 -12.81
N GLU A 377 -10.67 8.61 -11.62
CA GLU A 377 -9.90 9.14 -10.49
C GLU A 377 -9.83 8.15 -9.34
N ASP A 378 -10.88 7.36 -9.15
CA ASP A 378 -10.95 6.39 -8.06
C ASP A 378 -10.21 5.11 -8.43
N LEU A 379 -9.06 4.91 -7.80
CA LEU A 379 -8.21 3.73 -7.96
C LEU A 379 -8.84 2.52 -7.25
N CYS A 380 -9.05 1.43 -8.00
CA CYS A 380 -9.61 0.19 -7.46
C CYS A 380 -8.53 -0.87 -7.17
N HIS A 381 -7.57 -1.02 -8.06
CA HIS A 381 -6.44 -1.94 -7.92
C HIS A 381 -5.23 -1.40 -8.67
N ILE A 382 -4.03 -1.70 -8.18
CA ILE A 382 -2.78 -1.34 -8.83
C ILE A 382 -1.77 -2.48 -8.72
N TRP A 383 -0.97 -2.64 -9.76
CA TRP A 383 0.21 -3.52 -9.81
C TRP A 383 1.38 -2.72 -10.36
N ARG A 384 2.51 -2.79 -9.67
CA ARG A 384 3.75 -2.19 -10.15
C ARG A 384 4.36 -3.05 -11.24
N ILE A 385 4.88 -2.42 -12.28
CA ILE A 385 5.72 -3.08 -13.26
C ILE A 385 7.13 -3.17 -12.68
N THR A 386 7.63 -4.38 -12.45
CA THR A 386 8.92 -4.62 -11.78
C THR A 386 10.04 -4.99 -12.73
N SER A 387 9.71 -5.40 -13.96
CA SER A 387 10.68 -5.67 -15.02
C SER A 387 9.99 -5.80 -16.37
N GLY A 388 10.74 -5.69 -17.44
CA GLY A 388 10.21 -5.94 -18.77
C GLY A 388 10.95 -5.21 -19.89
N THR A 389 10.39 -5.31 -21.08
CA THR A 389 10.83 -4.62 -22.27
C THR A 389 9.66 -4.00 -23.00
N MET A 390 9.91 -2.92 -23.70
CA MET A 390 8.99 -2.35 -24.67
C MET A 390 9.63 -2.34 -26.05
N THR A 391 9.00 -2.96 -27.01
CA THR A 391 9.43 -2.90 -28.40
C THR A 391 8.55 -1.93 -29.16
N VAL A 392 9.13 -0.85 -29.65
CA VAL A 392 8.46 0.21 -30.42
C VAL A 392 8.73 -0.02 -31.91
N GLU A 393 7.68 -0.17 -32.69
CA GLU A 393 7.73 -0.38 -34.11
C GLU A 393 7.86 0.95 -34.89
N ALA A 394 8.33 0.87 -36.13
CA ALA A 394 8.50 2.06 -36.97
C ALA A 394 7.18 2.80 -37.27
N ASN A 395 6.04 2.10 -37.24
CA ASN A 395 4.71 2.67 -37.39
C ASN A 395 4.19 3.35 -36.10
N GLY A 396 4.92 3.19 -34.98
CA GLY A 396 4.56 3.72 -33.66
C GLY A 396 3.67 2.81 -32.84
N GLY A 397 3.31 1.61 -33.32
CA GLY A 397 2.78 0.55 -32.49
C GLY A 397 3.86 0.03 -31.52
N PHE A 398 3.44 -0.60 -30.45
CA PHE A 398 4.40 -1.18 -29.51
C PHE A 398 3.85 -2.38 -28.74
N VAL A 399 4.77 -3.18 -28.26
CA VAL A 399 4.51 -4.29 -27.34
C VAL A 399 5.30 -4.06 -26.07
N VAL A 400 4.64 -4.15 -24.93
CA VAL A 400 5.28 -4.10 -23.60
C VAL A 400 5.05 -5.44 -22.91
N GLU A 401 6.08 -6.08 -22.43
CA GLU A 401 5.96 -7.34 -21.70
C GLU A 401 6.98 -7.44 -20.55
N GLY A 402 6.61 -8.14 -19.47
CA GLY A 402 7.48 -8.29 -18.29
C GLY A 402 6.80 -8.92 -17.10
N LYS A 403 7.13 -8.43 -15.93
CA LYS A 403 6.63 -8.90 -14.63
C LYS A 403 5.96 -7.80 -13.82
N LEU A 404 4.90 -8.17 -13.13
CA LEU A 404 4.25 -7.37 -12.09
C LEU A 404 4.81 -7.75 -10.71
N ASP A 405 4.54 -6.94 -9.70
CA ASP A 405 4.98 -7.15 -8.32
C ASP A 405 4.38 -8.39 -7.65
N ASN A 406 3.26 -8.92 -8.15
CA ASN A 406 2.72 -10.22 -7.76
C ASN A 406 3.42 -11.42 -8.43
N GLY A 407 4.51 -11.19 -9.17
CA GLY A 407 5.28 -12.21 -9.90
C GLY A 407 4.65 -12.69 -11.22
N LYS A 408 3.46 -12.24 -11.57
CA LYS A 408 2.77 -12.60 -12.80
C LYS A 408 3.39 -11.90 -14.01
N SER A 409 3.36 -12.57 -15.18
CA SER A 409 3.77 -11.96 -16.43
C SER A 409 2.64 -11.12 -17.01
N TYR A 410 3.00 -10.02 -17.66
CA TYR A 410 2.06 -9.19 -18.40
C TYR A 410 2.53 -9.02 -19.84
N LYS A 411 1.58 -8.73 -20.72
CA LYS A 411 1.84 -8.32 -22.10
C LYS A 411 0.76 -7.35 -22.54
N VAL A 412 1.17 -6.18 -23.02
CA VAL A 412 0.32 -5.14 -23.58
C VAL A 412 0.73 -4.92 -25.02
N THR A 413 -0.22 -4.95 -25.94
CA THR A 413 0.01 -4.62 -27.35
C THR A 413 -0.82 -3.39 -27.67
N TYR A 414 -0.18 -2.38 -28.24
CA TYR A 414 -0.83 -1.20 -28.76
C TYR A 414 -0.60 -1.15 -30.27
N GLU A 415 -1.68 -1.27 -31.02
CA GLU A 415 -1.69 -1.12 -32.47
C GLU A 415 -2.31 0.25 -32.80
N LEU A 416 -1.65 1.01 -33.66
CA LEU A 416 -2.28 2.20 -34.18
C LEU A 416 -3.57 1.81 -34.89
N PRO A 417 -4.70 2.47 -34.63
CA PRO A 417 -5.92 2.23 -35.36
C PRO A 417 -5.64 2.35 -36.86
N THR A 418 -5.88 1.30 -37.58
CA THR A 418 -5.82 1.30 -39.04
C THR A 418 -7.04 2.06 -39.59
N ALA A 419 -7.02 3.39 -39.43
CA ALA A 419 -8.14 4.23 -39.83
C ALA A 419 -8.10 4.64 -41.28
N VAL A 420 -7.29 3.97 -42.13
CA VAL A 420 -7.38 4.21 -43.57
C VAL A 420 -7.00 2.92 -44.34
N ASP A 421 -7.97 2.18 -44.78
CA ASP A 421 -7.80 1.29 -45.93
C ASP A 421 -7.36 2.19 -47.12
N ASN A 422 -6.12 1.99 -47.63
CA ASN A 422 -5.58 2.57 -48.84
C ASN A 422 -5.02 4.01 -48.83
N VAL A 423 -4.38 4.49 -47.79
CA VAL A 423 -3.47 5.63 -47.93
C VAL A 423 -2.03 5.14 -47.99
N VAL A 424 -1.45 5.17 -49.19
CA VAL A 424 -0.02 4.99 -49.38
C VAL A 424 0.67 6.29 -48.91
N PHE A 425 1.29 6.26 -47.75
CA PHE A 425 2.05 7.40 -47.25
C PHE A 425 3.41 7.45 -47.94
N ASP A 426 3.73 8.55 -48.55
CA ASP A 426 5.10 8.91 -48.86
C ASP A 426 5.79 9.25 -47.54
N LYS A 427 6.74 8.44 -47.08
CA LYS A 427 7.42 8.52 -45.78
C LYS A 427 8.09 9.88 -45.52
N ALA A 428 8.25 10.71 -46.54
CA ALA A 428 8.92 12.01 -46.43
C ALA A 428 8.07 13.11 -45.79
N HIS A 429 6.76 12.93 -45.62
CA HIS A 429 5.84 13.99 -45.19
C HIS A 429 4.95 13.62 -43.98
N VAL A 430 5.29 12.56 -43.25
CA VAL A 430 4.54 12.16 -42.03
C VAL A 430 5.29 12.59 -40.77
N GLU A 431 4.73 13.51 -40.03
CA GLU A 431 5.25 13.96 -38.74
C GLU A 431 4.34 13.51 -37.59
N LYS A 432 4.93 13.00 -36.50
CA LYS A 432 4.26 12.81 -35.23
C LYS A 432 4.49 14.05 -34.36
N LEU A 433 3.41 14.65 -33.90
CA LEU A 433 3.44 15.82 -33.04
C LEU A 433 2.75 15.49 -31.72
N ILE A 434 3.23 16.11 -30.65
CA ILE A 434 2.53 16.12 -29.37
C ILE A 434 2.10 17.56 -29.10
N ARG A 435 0.80 17.78 -28.98
CA ARG A 435 0.24 19.08 -28.62
C ARG A 435 -0.78 18.90 -27.49
N GLU A 436 -0.58 19.59 -26.38
CA GLU A 436 -1.44 19.49 -25.19
C GLU A 436 -1.62 18.05 -24.68
N GLY A 437 -0.53 17.27 -24.67
CA GLY A 437 -0.55 15.89 -24.21
C GLY A 437 -1.20 14.89 -25.16
N LYS A 438 -1.61 15.30 -26.36
CA LYS A 438 -2.21 14.42 -27.39
C LYS A 438 -1.25 14.16 -28.51
N CYS A 439 -1.17 12.91 -28.92
CA CYS A 439 -0.42 12.53 -30.14
C CYS A 439 -1.23 12.92 -31.38
N ILE A 440 -0.60 13.67 -32.27
CA ILE A 440 -1.17 14.14 -33.53
C ILE A 440 -0.31 13.60 -34.66
N ILE A 441 -0.92 13.10 -35.70
CA ILE A 441 -0.25 12.72 -36.95
C ILE A 441 -0.48 13.83 -37.96
N ARG A 442 0.59 14.48 -38.41
CA ARG A 442 0.55 15.46 -39.50
C ARG A 442 0.97 14.77 -40.80
N ILE A 443 0.13 14.91 -41.83
CA ILE A 443 0.38 14.43 -43.18
C ILE A 443 0.13 15.59 -44.12
N ASP A 444 1.16 16.04 -44.81
CA ASP A 444 1.07 17.15 -45.80
C ASP A 444 0.32 18.38 -45.22
N ASP A 445 0.71 18.85 -44.03
CA ASP A 445 0.10 19.98 -43.30
C ASP A 445 -1.33 19.74 -42.77
N VAL A 446 -1.88 18.57 -42.92
CA VAL A 446 -3.17 18.16 -42.34
C VAL A 446 -2.94 17.34 -41.08
N GLU A 447 -3.56 17.75 -39.99
CA GLU A 447 -3.42 17.09 -38.69
C GLU A 447 -4.59 16.14 -38.38
N TYR A 448 -4.24 14.96 -37.91
CA TYR A 448 -5.19 13.91 -37.52
C TYR A 448 -4.93 13.47 -36.10
N ASP A 449 -5.98 13.11 -35.37
CA ASP A 449 -5.81 12.42 -34.08
C ASP A 449 -5.37 10.95 -34.29
N MET A 450 -5.08 10.27 -33.19
CA MET A 450 -4.64 8.86 -33.21
C MET A 450 -5.73 7.89 -33.74
N GLN A 451 -6.96 8.34 -33.86
CA GLN A 451 -8.09 7.62 -34.46
C GLN A 451 -8.27 7.95 -35.94
N GLY A 452 -7.36 8.75 -36.52
CA GLY A 452 -7.45 9.20 -37.92
C GLY A 452 -8.51 10.27 -38.18
N ARG A 453 -9.03 10.94 -37.15
CA ARG A 453 -9.98 12.04 -37.30
C ARG A 453 -9.23 13.33 -37.58
N LEU A 454 -9.74 14.11 -38.49
CA LEU A 454 -9.18 15.42 -38.86
C LEU A 454 -9.26 16.39 -37.66
N ILE A 455 -8.09 16.96 -37.29
CA ILE A 455 -7.98 17.99 -36.25
C ILE A 455 -7.89 19.38 -36.88
N SER A 456 -7.01 19.53 -37.86
CA SER A 456 -6.79 20.83 -38.56
C SER A 456 -6.31 20.61 -39.99
N LYS A 457 -6.57 21.59 -40.87
CA LYS A 457 -6.02 21.68 -42.23
C LYS A 457 -5.12 22.87 -42.32
#